data_d984b90f3849edb40c43bc40274b0d06
#
_entry.id   d984b90f3849edb40c43bc40274b0d06
#
_cell.length_a   1.000
_cell.length_b   1.000
_cell.length_c   1.000
_cell.angle_alpha   90.00
_cell.angle_beta   90.00
_cell.angle_gamma   90.00
#
_symmetry.space_group_name_H-M   'P 1'
#
loop_
_entity.id
_entity.type
_entity.pdbx_description
1 polymer ?
#
loop_
_entity_poly.entity_id
_entity_poly.type
_entity_poly.pdbx_seq_one_letter_code
_entity_poly.pdbx_strand_id
1 'polypeptide(L)'
;QTTTYLHPTDGKGVTHIHSLMEYAPHQLLIGSDDGLLLFNTLTEEYKLFTENETVPNSLSNRFVYPIIKDREGGIWIGTYYGGINYISPNAEQFESFSHSRLYNSINGNVIGRFCEDAHGQIWIASDDGGLNRYSPKDRKFVYYLPADHKNSLSYHNVHALCMDGDNLWIGTYTGGVNVLNLQTGTFKVYRSYTDIPTSLDGTSSYAIFKDRSDRIWVASMNGINLYNREEDNFIRIKNLDAMTIDIDQDTKGNLWFSTQGKGLFKFHPEKQIWKNYVHNNTLPNTLANNQVNCCLIDSHGEIWAGTMNGLCKYNIEEDNFETIPLEIPSHNICSIIEDQHILWLTTTKGLVRYIPGEGCQVFTKSDGLQSDQFLPNAGINASDGK
;
A
#
# COMPACT_ATOMS: atom_id res chain seq x y z
N GLN A 1 11.51 9.09 -51.70
CA GLN A 1 10.63 7.91 -51.75
C GLN A 1 9.45 8.21 -50.84
N THR A 2 8.23 8.22 -51.37
CA THR A 2 7.01 8.47 -50.56
C THR A 2 6.45 7.10 -50.17
N THR A 3 6.28 6.83 -48.88
CA THR A 3 5.60 5.62 -48.39
C THR A 3 4.21 6.03 -47.91
N THR A 4 3.20 5.37 -48.44
CA THR A 4 1.81 5.60 -48.03
C THR A 4 1.38 4.44 -47.17
N TYR A 5 1.04 4.72 -45.91
CA TYR A 5 0.43 3.76 -45.02
C TYR A 5 -1.09 3.86 -45.14
N LEU A 6 -1.72 2.78 -45.55
CA LEU A 6 -3.17 2.68 -45.52
C LEU A 6 -3.58 2.20 -44.11
N HIS A 7 -4.63 2.80 -43.61
CA HIS A 7 -5.20 2.40 -42.32
C HIS A 7 -5.55 0.91 -42.35
N PRO A 8 -5.03 0.11 -41.39
CA PRO A 8 -5.40 -1.29 -41.30
C PRO A 8 -6.82 -1.37 -40.76
N THR A 9 -7.77 -1.71 -41.55
CA THR A 9 -9.16 -1.76 -41.14
C THR A 9 -9.90 -2.95 -41.69
N ASP A 10 -10.69 -3.45 -40.87
CA ASP A 10 -12.03 -4.02 -41.05
C ASP A 10 -12.99 -3.19 -41.93
N GLY A 11 -12.46 -2.31 -42.80
CA GLY A 11 -13.19 -1.52 -43.82
C GLY A 11 -13.65 -0.13 -43.38
N LYS A 12 -13.28 0.34 -42.18
CA LYS A 12 -13.60 1.70 -41.70
C LYS A 12 -12.30 2.49 -41.53
N GLY A 13 -11.89 3.24 -42.53
CA GLY A 13 -10.70 4.10 -42.50
C GLY A 13 -10.82 5.19 -41.43
N VAL A 14 -9.67 5.65 -40.89
CA VAL A 14 -9.60 6.90 -40.13
C VAL A 14 -10.10 8.03 -41.02
N THR A 15 -11.15 8.70 -40.57
CA THR A 15 -11.83 9.67 -41.44
C THR A 15 -11.00 10.94 -41.62
N HIS A 16 -10.34 11.44 -40.59
CA HIS A 16 -9.46 12.62 -40.67
C HIS A 16 -8.32 12.55 -39.66
N ILE A 17 -7.09 12.83 -40.07
CA ILE A 17 -5.92 12.99 -39.20
C ILE A 17 -5.73 14.49 -39.00
N HIS A 18 -5.65 14.89 -37.71
CA HIS A 18 -5.49 16.28 -37.28
C HIS A 18 -4.09 16.63 -36.84
N SER A 19 -3.38 15.66 -36.27
CA SER A 19 -2.03 15.89 -35.74
C SER A 19 -1.18 14.62 -35.80
N LEU A 20 0.13 14.83 -35.84
CA LEU A 20 1.14 13.78 -35.88
C LEU A 20 2.32 14.23 -35.03
N MET A 21 2.81 13.34 -34.18
CA MET A 21 3.97 13.59 -33.33
C MET A 21 4.80 12.32 -33.16
N GLU A 22 6.14 12.44 -33.18
CA GLU A 22 7.03 11.35 -32.82
C GLU A 22 6.98 11.16 -31.28
N TYR A 23 6.55 9.97 -30.85
CA TYR A 23 6.47 9.59 -29.45
C TYR A 23 7.81 9.07 -28.93
N ALA A 24 8.37 8.10 -29.68
CA ALA A 24 9.65 7.47 -29.46
C ALA A 24 10.24 7.05 -30.80
N PRO A 25 11.49 6.58 -30.90
CA PRO A 25 12.05 6.04 -32.13
C PRO A 25 11.12 4.98 -32.75
N HIS A 26 10.75 5.21 -33.99
CA HIS A 26 9.81 4.34 -34.77
C HIS A 26 8.37 4.29 -34.24
N GLN A 27 7.98 5.19 -33.36
CA GLN A 27 6.61 5.27 -32.82
C GLN A 27 6.03 6.66 -33.07
N LEU A 28 4.85 6.73 -33.66
CA LEU A 28 4.12 7.96 -33.95
C LEU A 28 2.80 7.98 -33.14
N LEU A 29 2.53 9.10 -32.49
CA LEU A 29 1.18 9.44 -32.04
C LEU A 29 0.44 10.20 -33.09
N ILE A 30 -0.77 9.75 -33.42
CA ILE A 30 -1.61 10.29 -34.49
C ILE A 30 -2.97 10.66 -33.89
N GLY A 31 -3.33 11.91 -33.91
CA GLY A 31 -4.64 12.40 -33.49
C GLY A 31 -5.63 12.40 -34.67
N SER A 32 -6.81 11.82 -34.46
CA SER A 32 -7.84 11.64 -35.47
C SER A 32 -9.26 11.84 -34.93
N ASP A 33 -10.26 11.78 -35.80
CA ASP A 33 -11.68 11.77 -35.43
C ASP A 33 -12.10 10.47 -34.70
N ASP A 34 -11.31 9.41 -34.81
CA ASP A 34 -11.62 8.11 -34.21
C ASP A 34 -10.88 7.85 -32.90
N GLY A 35 -9.92 8.71 -32.53
CA GLY A 35 -9.13 8.59 -31.32
C GLY A 35 -7.67 8.97 -31.49
N LEU A 36 -6.87 8.55 -30.53
CA LEU A 36 -5.41 8.65 -30.53
C LEU A 36 -4.85 7.29 -30.98
N LEU A 37 -4.06 7.29 -32.06
CA LEU A 37 -3.35 6.08 -32.47
C LEU A 37 -1.89 6.17 -32.09
N LEU A 38 -1.35 5.08 -31.55
CA LEU A 38 0.08 4.82 -31.44
C LEU A 38 0.46 3.84 -32.55
N PHE A 39 1.24 4.31 -33.53
CA PHE A 39 1.66 3.56 -34.70
C PHE A 39 3.15 3.25 -34.66
N ASN A 40 3.51 1.99 -34.85
CA ASN A 40 4.90 1.56 -34.97
C ASN A 40 5.28 1.48 -36.45
N THR A 41 6.25 2.30 -36.88
CA THR A 41 6.67 2.39 -38.28
C THR A 41 7.53 1.21 -38.77
N LEU A 42 8.03 0.34 -37.85
CA LEU A 42 8.80 -0.86 -38.21
C LEU A 42 7.90 -2.09 -38.37
N THR A 43 6.99 -2.28 -37.40
CA THR A 43 6.10 -3.45 -37.41
C THR A 43 4.81 -3.20 -38.14
N GLU A 44 4.52 -1.92 -38.48
CA GLU A 44 3.27 -1.45 -39.04
C GLU A 44 2.03 -1.75 -38.18
N GLU A 45 2.25 -2.11 -36.94
CA GLU A 45 1.20 -2.32 -35.93
C GLU A 45 0.73 -0.99 -35.33
N TYR A 46 -0.53 -0.94 -34.95
CA TYR A 46 -1.08 0.23 -34.27
C TYR A 46 -1.96 -0.16 -33.10
N LYS A 47 -2.04 0.75 -32.13
CA LYS A 47 -2.99 0.67 -31.01
C LYS A 47 -3.84 1.93 -31.02
N LEU A 48 -5.17 1.75 -31.02
CA LEU A 48 -6.13 2.84 -30.97
C LEU A 48 -6.62 3.04 -29.54
N PHE A 49 -6.55 4.28 -29.05
CA PHE A 49 -7.10 4.72 -27.79
C PHE A 49 -8.31 5.60 -28.06
N THR A 50 -9.42 5.28 -27.42
CA THR A 50 -10.69 6.03 -27.52
C THR A 50 -11.22 6.35 -26.12
N GLU A 51 -12.28 7.16 -26.08
CA GLU A 51 -13.06 7.35 -24.87
C GLU A 51 -13.71 6.03 -24.45
N ASN A 52 -13.59 5.71 -23.16
CA ASN A 52 -14.26 4.54 -22.58
C ASN A 52 -14.55 4.81 -21.11
N GLU A 53 -15.82 5.06 -20.79
CA GLU A 53 -16.26 5.35 -19.41
C GLU A 53 -15.97 4.20 -18.43
N THR A 54 -15.72 3.00 -18.96
CA THR A 54 -15.42 1.81 -18.13
C THR A 54 -13.94 1.63 -17.85
N VAL A 55 -13.05 2.38 -18.55
CA VAL A 55 -11.61 2.29 -18.41
C VAL A 55 -11.08 3.55 -17.72
N PRO A 56 -10.54 3.46 -16.52
CA PRO A 56 -9.88 4.60 -15.87
C PRO A 56 -8.80 5.19 -16.78
N ASN A 57 -8.68 6.51 -16.78
CA ASN A 57 -7.69 7.25 -17.58
C ASN A 57 -7.78 7.02 -19.12
N SER A 58 -8.94 6.60 -19.64
CA SER A 58 -9.19 6.63 -21.06
C SER A 58 -9.24 8.08 -21.57
N LEU A 59 -9.15 8.27 -22.88
CA LEU A 59 -9.32 9.60 -23.48
C LEU A 59 -10.65 10.23 -23.04
N SER A 60 -10.63 11.52 -22.81
CA SER A 60 -11.82 12.30 -22.44
C SER A 60 -12.82 12.43 -23.59
N ASN A 61 -12.35 12.29 -24.84
CA ASN A 61 -13.18 12.29 -26.04
C ASN A 61 -12.38 11.75 -27.24
N ARG A 62 -13.02 11.08 -28.18
CA ARG A 62 -12.36 10.46 -29.35
C ARG A 62 -11.82 11.45 -30.39
N PHE A 63 -12.41 12.64 -30.51
CA PHE A 63 -11.96 13.62 -31.47
C PHE A 63 -10.67 14.30 -31.01
N VAL A 64 -9.52 13.76 -31.42
CA VAL A 64 -8.19 14.23 -31.00
C VAL A 64 -7.65 15.23 -32.03
N TYR A 65 -7.36 16.45 -31.60
CA TYR A 65 -6.86 17.53 -32.45
C TYR A 65 -5.37 17.81 -32.20
N PRO A 66 -4.94 18.72 -31.31
CA PRO A 66 -3.52 18.97 -31.10
C PRO A 66 -2.87 17.91 -30.22
N ILE A 67 -1.66 17.53 -30.57
CA ILE A 67 -0.76 16.76 -29.73
C ILE A 67 0.54 17.55 -29.63
N ILE A 68 0.99 17.83 -28.40
CA ILE A 68 2.19 18.62 -28.12
C ILE A 68 3.01 17.94 -27.04
N LYS A 69 4.32 17.81 -27.28
CA LYS A 69 5.28 17.40 -26.24
C LYS A 69 5.90 18.64 -25.60
N ASP A 70 5.82 18.74 -24.28
CA ASP A 70 6.46 19.82 -23.53
C ASP A 70 7.97 19.60 -23.33
N ARG A 71 8.62 20.55 -22.67
CA ARG A 71 10.08 20.50 -22.43
C ARG A 71 10.50 19.45 -21.40
N GLU A 72 9.57 19.02 -20.58
CA GLU A 72 9.77 18.00 -19.54
C GLU A 72 9.47 16.60 -20.06
N GLY A 73 9.01 16.48 -21.31
CA GLY A 73 8.68 15.22 -21.97
C GLY A 73 7.20 14.81 -21.84
N GLY A 74 6.39 15.59 -21.13
CA GLY A 74 4.95 15.37 -21.02
C GLY A 74 4.21 15.62 -22.33
N ILE A 75 3.16 14.85 -22.60
CA ILE A 75 2.38 14.93 -23.83
C ILE A 75 0.99 15.47 -23.53
N TRP A 76 0.67 16.59 -24.14
CA TRP A 76 -0.62 17.26 -24.06
C TRP A 76 -1.46 16.94 -25.28
N ILE A 77 -2.67 16.43 -25.06
CA ILE A 77 -3.59 15.99 -26.11
C ILE A 77 -4.90 16.76 -25.94
N GLY A 78 -5.17 17.66 -26.88
CA GLY A 78 -6.43 18.39 -26.92
C GLY A 78 -7.51 17.58 -27.63
N THR A 79 -8.72 17.58 -27.10
CA THR A 79 -9.89 16.97 -27.71
C THR A 79 -10.97 18.01 -28.00
N TYR A 80 -11.84 17.74 -28.99
CA TYR A 80 -12.82 18.74 -29.45
C TYR A 80 -13.87 19.09 -28.36
N TYR A 81 -14.37 18.09 -27.65
CA TYR A 81 -15.41 18.27 -26.62
C TYR A 81 -15.00 17.85 -25.20
N GLY A 82 -13.90 17.14 -25.04
CA GLY A 82 -13.49 16.52 -23.78
C GLY A 82 -12.39 17.28 -23.03
N GLY A 83 -11.99 18.47 -23.50
CA GLY A 83 -10.91 19.26 -22.89
C GLY A 83 -9.53 18.72 -23.23
N ILE A 84 -8.64 18.60 -22.24
CA ILE A 84 -7.23 18.24 -22.40
C ILE A 84 -6.93 16.97 -21.64
N ASN A 85 -6.19 16.05 -22.29
CA ASN A 85 -5.57 14.88 -21.65
C ASN A 85 -4.06 15.12 -21.56
N TYR A 86 -3.45 14.65 -20.49
CA TYR A 86 -2.02 14.74 -20.26
C TYR A 86 -1.43 13.36 -20.00
N ILE A 87 -0.37 13.01 -20.72
CA ILE A 87 0.43 11.82 -20.48
C ILE A 87 1.74 12.27 -19.85
N SER A 88 1.95 11.94 -18.57
CA SER A 88 3.21 12.19 -17.88
C SER A 88 4.34 11.37 -18.53
N PRO A 89 5.57 11.89 -18.64
CA PRO A 89 6.73 11.13 -19.08
C PRO A 89 7.01 9.91 -18.18
N ASN A 90 6.50 9.94 -16.94
CA ASN A 90 6.64 8.89 -15.95
C ASN A 90 5.34 8.08 -15.75
N ALA A 91 4.34 8.24 -16.62
CA ALA A 91 3.01 7.64 -16.45
C ALA A 91 2.99 6.08 -16.43
N GLU A 92 4.06 5.44 -16.89
CA GLU A 92 4.18 3.97 -16.91
C GLU A 92 4.94 3.40 -15.69
N GLN A 93 5.37 4.24 -14.74
CA GLN A 93 6.15 3.79 -13.59
C GLN A 93 5.32 3.04 -12.54
N PHE A 94 4.00 3.26 -12.51
CA PHE A 94 3.11 2.66 -11.52
C PHE A 94 1.92 1.97 -12.18
N GLU A 95 1.70 0.71 -11.81
CA GLU A 95 0.45 0.02 -12.13
C GLU A 95 -0.58 0.34 -11.04
N SER A 96 -1.74 0.85 -11.43
CA SER A 96 -2.80 1.26 -10.51
C SER A 96 -3.99 0.31 -10.56
N PHE A 97 -4.50 -0.07 -9.38
CA PHE A 97 -5.71 -0.87 -9.21
C PHE A 97 -6.77 -0.01 -8.52
N SER A 98 -7.88 0.23 -9.16
CA SER A 98 -9.00 1.00 -8.61
C SER A 98 -10.29 0.19 -8.59
N HIS A 99 -11.19 0.52 -7.65
CA HIS A 99 -12.51 -0.11 -7.59
C HIS A 99 -13.36 0.21 -8.83
N SER A 100 -13.99 -0.81 -9.38
CA SER A 100 -14.95 -0.68 -10.49
C SER A 100 -16.14 -1.62 -10.29
N ARG A 101 -17.31 -1.17 -10.67
CA ARG A 101 -18.53 -2.00 -10.71
C ARG A 101 -18.71 -2.73 -12.04
N LEU A 102 -17.88 -2.43 -13.03
CA LEU A 102 -18.07 -2.88 -14.40
C LEU A 102 -17.21 -4.09 -14.76
N TYR A 103 -16.12 -4.33 -14.01
CA TYR A 103 -15.20 -5.45 -14.22
C TYR A 103 -14.64 -5.94 -12.88
N ASN A 104 -13.98 -7.11 -12.88
CA ASN A 104 -13.32 -7.63 -11.69
C ASN A 104 -12.14 -6.72 -11.30
N SER A 105 -12.27 -6.06 -10.17
CA SER A 105 -11.33 -5.09 -9.63
C SER A 105 -11.20 -5.24 -8.12
N ILE A 106 -10.35 -4.48 -7.48
CA ILE A 106 -10.33 -4.40 -6.01
C ILE A 106 -11.69 -3.92 -5.49
N ASN A 107 -12.16 -4.48 -4.37
CA ASN A 107 -13.34 -4.02 -3.67
C ASN A 107 -12.93 -3.05 -2.56
N GLY A 108 -13.49 -1.85 -2.58
CA GLY A 108 -13.14 -0.75 -1.68
C GLY A 108 -12.08 0.19 -2.26
N ASN A 109 -11.98 1.36 -1.64
CA ASN A 109 -11.08 2.46 -2.05
C ASN A 109 -10.07 2.83 -0.96
N VAL A 110 -10.29 2.36 0.26
CA VAL A 110 -9.48 2.70 1.44
C VAL A 110 -8.66 1.47 1.84
N ILE A 111 -7.42 1.40 1.36
CA ILE A 111 -6.55 0.23 1.54
C ILE A 111 -5.58 0.48 2.69
N GLY A 112 -5.62 -0.40 3.70
CA GLY A 112 -4.89 -0.22 4.95
C GLY A 112 -3.75 -1.22 5.20
N ARG A 113 -3.82 -2.46 4.68
CA ARG A 113 -2.80 -3.47 4.94
C ARG A 113 -2.71 -4.49 3.82
N PHE A 114 -1.51 -5.04 3.64
CA PHE A 114 -1.23 -6.14 2.70
C PHE A 114 -0.57 -7.31 3.42
N CYS A 115 -0.75 -8.51 2.87
CA CYS A 115 -0.04 -9.72 3.27
C CYS A 115 0.07 -10.66 2.08
N GLU A 116 1.21 -11.32 1.90
CA GLU A 116 1.41 -12.34 0.87
C GLU A 116 1.35 -13.74 1.47
N ASP A 117 0.66 -14.66 0.79
CA ASP A 117 0.65 -16.07 1.20
C ASP A 117 1.74 -16.90 0.49
N ALA A 118 1.92 -18.16 0.92
CA ALA A 118 2.93 -19.06 0.39
C ALA A 118 2.75 -19.40 -1.12
N HIS A 119 1.62 -19.02 -1.71
CA HIS A 119 1.30 -19.23 -3.13
C HIS A 119 1.45 -17.95 -3.95
N GLY A 120 1.98 -16.85 -3.36
CA GLY A 120 2.14 -15.56 -4.01
C GLY A 120 0.81 -14.83 -4.24
N GLN A 121 -0.26 -15.17 -3.48
CA GLN A 121 -1.49 -14.40 -3.52
C GLN A 121 -1.36 -13.21 -2.57
N ILE A 122 -1.77 -12.05 -3.03
CA ILE A 122 -1.75 -10.83 -2.22
C ILE A 122 -3.11 -10.63 -1.54
N TRP A 123 -3.10 -10.66 -0.21
CA TRP A 123 -4.25 -10.37 0.62
C TRP A 123 -4.26 -8.90 0.98
N ILE A 124 -5.40 -8.25 0.80
CA ILE A 124 -5.54 -6.79 0.89
C ILE A 124 -6.69 -6.45 1.83
N ALA A 125 -6.35 -5.77 2.90
CA ALA A 125 -7.31 -5.23 3.86
C ALA A 125 -7.87 -3.90 3.37
N SER A 126 -9.17 -3.76 3.38
CA SER A 126 -9.86 -2.52 3.03
C SER A 126 -10.81 -2.10 4.14
N ASP A 127 -10.84 -0.79 4.45
CA ASP A 127 -11.72 -0.22 5.45
C ASP A 127 -13.17 -0.15 5.01
N ASP A 128 -13.41 -0.13 3.70
CA ASP A 128 -14.75 -0.01 3.10
C ASP A 128 -15.14 -1.20 2.21
N GLY A 129 -14.21 -2.12 1.95
CA GLY A 129 -14.36 -3.20 0.98
C GLY A 129 -14.13 -4.62 1.52
N GLY A 130 -13.93 -4.78 2.83
CA GLY A 130 -13.65 -6.07 3.44
C GLY A 130 -12.25 -6.59 3.15
N LEU A 131 -12.11 -7.90 3.01
CA LEU A 131 -10.87 -8.55 2.66
C LEU A 131 -10.88 -8.93 1.18
N ASN A 132 -9.84 -8.56 0.46
CA ASN A 132 -9.62 -8.92 -0.93
C ASN A 132 -8.44 -9.89 -1.04
N ARG A 133 -8.50 -10.83 -1.97
CA ARG A 133 -7.38 -11.64 -2.41
C ARG A 133 -7.12 -11.36 -3.89
N TYR A 134 -5.92 -10.93 -4.22
CA TYR A 134 -5.47 -10.71 -5.59
C TYR A 134 -4.54 -11.84 -6.05
N SER A 135 -4.82 -12.40 -7.23
CA SER A 135 -3.94 -13.34 -7.91
C SER A 135 -3.10 -12.59 -8.96
N PRO A 136 -1.79 -12.38 -8.77
CA PRO A 136 -0.95 -11.74 -9.77
C PRO A 136 -0.93 -12.48 -11.09
N LYS A 137 -0.94 -13.83 -11.04
CA LYS A 137 -0.94 -14.71 -12.22
C LYS A 137 -2.17 -14.53 -13.10
N ASP A 138 -3.35 -14.48 -12.49
CA ASP A 138 -4.62 -14.42 -13.22
C ASP A 138 -5.17 -13.00 -13.32
N ARG A 139 -4.54 -12.05 -12.62
CA ARG A 139 -4.96 -10.65 -12.49
C ARG A 139 -6.41 -10.51 -12.02
N LYS A 140 -6.83 -11.36 -11.05
CA LYS A 140 -8.20 -11.44 -10.55
C LYS A 140 -8.27 -11.21 -9.05
N PHE A 141 -9.37 -10.59 -8.65
CA PHE A 141 -9.74 -10.37 -7.25
C PHE A 141 -10.84 -11.33 -6.81
N VAL A 142 -10.73 -11.80 -5.57
CA VAL A 142 -11.78 -12.53 -4.85
C VAL A 142 -12.06 -11.77 -3.55
N TYR A 143 -13.33 -11.65 -3.18
CA TYR A 143 -13.76 -10.83 -2.03
C TYR A 143 -14.31 -11.71 -0.90
N TYR A 144 -14.00 -11.35 0.32
CA TYR A 144 -14.51 -11.93 1.54
C TYR A 144 -15.20 -10.81 2.32
N LEU A 145 -16.53 -10.92 2.43
CA LEU A 145 -17.39 -9.91 3.04
C LEU A 145 -18.17 -10.53 4.20
N PRO A 146 -18.65 -9.70 5.15
CA PRO A 146 -19.63 -10.15 6.14
C PRO A 146 -20.90 -10.67 5.46
N ALA A 147 -21.45 -11.75 6.01
CA ALA A 147 -22.71 -12.34 5.55
C ALA A 147 -23.51 -12.87 6.74
N ASP A 148 -24.80 -13.15 6.53
CA ASP A 148 -25.70 -13.65 7.56
C ASP A 148 -25.47 -15.11 7.98
N HIS A 149 -24.35 -15.70 7.56
CA HIS A 149 -23.97 -17.06 7.95
C HIS A 149 -22.66 -17.06 8.77
N LYS A 150 -22.48 -18.07 9.62
CA LYS A 150 -21.35 -18.16 10.56
C LYS A 150 -19.96 -18.27 9.90
N ASN A 151 -19.89 -18.73 8.66
CA ASN A 151 -18.64 -18.90 7.94
C ASN A 151 -18.37 -17.71 7.01
N SER A 152 -18.23 -16.53 7.58
CA SER A 152 -17.92 -15.30 6.85
C SER A 152 -17.08 -14.37 7.70
N LEU A 153 -16.52 -13.34 7.07
CA LEU A 153 -15.85 -12.25 7.76
C LEU A 153 -16.80 -11.59 8.78
N SER A 154 -16.30 -11.27 9.97
CA SER A 154 -17.12 -10.73 11.07
C SER A 154 -17.52 -9.27 10.89
N TYR A 155 -16.71 -8.49 10.13
CA TYR A 155 -16.93 -7.07 9.88
C TYR A 155 -16.20 -6.61 8.61
N HIS A 156 -16.77 -5.65 7.89
CA HIS A 156 -16.25 -5.23 6.57
C HIS A 156 -15.00 -4.34 6.63
N ASN A 157 -14.75 -3.69 7.76
CA ASN A 157 -13.62 -2.77 7.92
C ASN A 157 -12.43 -3.57 8.48
N VAL A 158 -11.44 -3.84 7.63
CA VAL A 158 -10.29 -4.70 7.91
C VAL A 158 -9.03 -3.85 8.04
N HIS A 159 -8.31 -3.99 9.16
CA HIS A 159 -7.15 -3.18 9.51
C HIS A 159 -5.82 -3.94 9.58
N ALA A 160 -5.87 -5.23 9.92
CA ALA A 160 -4.66 -6.02 10.14
C ALA A 160 -4.70 -7.36 9.43
N LEU A 161 -3.56 -7.79 8.90
CA LEU A 161 -3.36 -9.10 8.27
C LEU A 161 -2.03 -9.70 8.75
N CYS A 162 -2.04 -11.01 9.02
CA CYS A 162 -0.83 -11.76 9.34
C CYS A 162 -0.98 -13.24 8.95
N MET A 163 -0.01 -13.77 8.21
CA MET A 163 0.04 -15.19 7.87
C MET A 163 0.61 -16.04 9.02
N ASP A 164 -0.02 -17.18 9.28
CA ASP A 164 0.43 -18.21 10.22
C ASP A 164 0.20 -19.61 9.61
N GLY A 165 1.15 -20.07 8.79
CA GLY A 165 0.97 -21.27 7.99
C GLY A 165 -0.21 -21.14 7.03
N ASP A 166 -1.15 -22.06 7.12
CA ASP A 166 -2.38 -22.04 6.32
C ASP A 166 -3.48 -21.12 6.88
N ASN A 167 -3.20 -20.38 7.95
CA ASN A 167 -4.17 -19.50 8.58
C ASN A 167 -3.82 -18.03 8.32
N LEU A 168 -4.78 -17.28 7.78
CA LEU A 168 -4.72 -15.84 7.69
C LEU A 168 -5.46 -15.22 8.88
N TRP A 169 -4.71 -14.53 9.74
CA TRP A 169 -5.22 -13.74 10.85
C TRP A 169 -5.64 -12.36 10.34
N ILE A 170 -6.86 -11.94 10.68
CA ILE A 170 -7.52 -10.77 10.13
C ILE A 170 -8.06 -9.93 11.28
N GLY A 171 -7.52 -8.74 11.48
CA GLY A 171 -8.00 -7.76 12.47
C GLY A 171 -9.07 -6.87 11.86
N THR A 172 -10.17 -6.66 12.57
CA THR A 172 -11.28 -5.79 12.13
C THR A 172 -11.55 -4.66 13.10
N TYR A 173 -12.28 -3.63 12.67
CA TYR A 173 -12.58 -2.45 13.49
C TYR A 173 -13.43 -2.78 14.73
N THR A 174 -14.52 -3.51 14.60
CA THR A 174 -15.38 -3.86 15.75
C THR A 174 -15.76 -5.34 15.81
N GLY A 175 -15.35 -6.11 14.82
CA GLY A 175 -15.66 -7.53 14.71
C GLY A 175 -14.69 -8.45 15.46
N GLY A 176 -13.67 -7.89 16.13
CA GLY A 176 -12.59 -8.65 16.76
C GLY A 176 -11.56 -9.17 15.75
N VAL A 177 -11.02 -10.36 16.00
CA VAL A 177 -10.06 -11.04 15.13
C VAL A 177 -10.70 -12.24 14.47
N ASN A 178 -10.55 -12.34 13.15
CA ASN A 178 -10.95 -13.50 12.37
C ASN A 178 -9.71 -14.31 12.00
N VAL A 179 -9.83 -15.62 11.93
CA VAL A 179 -8.82 -16.52 11.37
C VAL A 179 -9.47 -17.29 10.23
N LEU A 180 -8.99 -17.04 9.02
CA LEU A 180 -9.40 -17.76 7.82
C LEU A 180 -8.40 -18.90 7.57
N ASN A 181 -8.87 -20.14 7.62
CA ASN A 181 -8.08 -21.26 7.18
C ASN A 181 -8.15 -21.37 5.65
N LEU A 182 -7.01 -21.23 4.97
CA LEU A 182 -6.94 -21.15 3.51
C LEU A 182 -7.20 -22.48 2.80
N GLN A 183 -7.00 -23.61 3.50
CA GLN A 183 -7.23 -24.95 2.95
C GLN A 183 -8.72 -25.31 2.97
N THR A 184 -9.40 -24.97 4.06
CA THR A 184 -10.82 -25.33 4.26
C THR A 184 -11.78 -24.20 3.88
N GLY A 185 -11.31 -22.96 3.78
CA GLY A 185 -12.13 -21.77 3.58
C GLY A 185 -13.00 -21.41 4.80
N THR A 186 -12.67 -21.92 5.99
CA THR A 186 -13.48 -21.69 7.20
C THR A 186 -12.97 -20.51 8.02
N PHE A 187 -13.90 -19.74 8.58
CA PHE A 187 -13.63 -18.63 9.48
C PHE A 187 -13.85 -19.04 10.94
N LYS A 188 -12.89 -18.67 11.80
CA LYS A 188 -13.02 -18.63 13.25
C LYS A 188 -12.95 -17.18 13.71
N VAL A 189 -13.79 -16.80 14.70
CA VAL A 189 -13.87 -15.40 15.15
C VAL A 189 -13.62 -15.35 16.65
N TYR A 190 -12.64 -14.53 17.04
CA TYR A 190 -12.36 -14.19 18.44
C TYR A 190 -12.89 -12.79 18.72
N ARG A 191 -13.64 -12.67 19.83
CA ARG A 191 -14.26 -11.41 20.25
C ARG A 191 -13.77 -10.98 21.62
N SER A 192 -13.95 -9.71 21.92
CA SER A 192 -13.73 -9.15 23.26
C SER A 192 -14.96 -9.36 24.12
N TYR A 193 -14.75 -9.85 25.34
CA TYR A 193 -15.78 -9.97 26.37
C TYR A 193 -15.24 -9.40 27.67
N THR A 194 -15.99 -8.50 28.31
CA THR A 194 -15.55 -7.79 29.54
C THR A 194 -15.37 -8.72 30.72
N ASP A 195 -16.18 -9.74 30.82
CA ASP A 195 -16.23 -10.75 31.89
C ASP A 195 -15.36 -11.98 31.64
N ILE A 196 -14.70 -12.05 30.47
CA ILE A 196 -13.79 -13.14 30.14
C ILE A 196 -12.35 -12.60 30.04
N PRO A 197 -11.51 -12.73 31.09
CA PRO A 197 -10.16 -12.17 31.10
C PRO A 197 -9.24 -12.73 30.01
N THR A 198 -9.54 -13.92 29.49
CA THR A 198 -8.80 -14.61 28.43
C THR A 198 -9.36 -14.32 27.03
N SER A 199 -10.34 -13.45 26.89
CA SER A 199 -10.77 -12.92 25.59
C SER A 199 -9.88 -11.75 25.17
N LEU A 200 -10.01 -11.30 23.90
CA LEU A 200 -9.34 -10.09 23.41
C LEU A 200 -9.58 -8.88 24.32
N ASP A 201 -8.58 -8.05 24.49
CA ASP A 201 -8.71 -6.76 25.14
C ASP A 201 -9.04 -5.68 24.10
N GLY A 202 -10.34 -5.45 23.92
CA GLY A 202 -10.86 -4.51 22.93
C GLY A 202 -11.44 -5.19 21.67
N THR A 203 -12.41 -4.53 21.05
CA THR A 203 -13.15 -5.02 19.90
C THR A 203 -12.46 -4.76 18.56
N SER A 204 -11.56 -3.77 18.52
CA SER A 204 -10.85 -3.34 17.32
C SER A 204 -9.40 -3.81 17.33
N SER A 205 -8.93 -4.38 16.24
CA SER A 205 -7.56 -4.87 16.09
C SER A 205 -6.88 -4.19 14.91
N TYR A 206 -5.75 -3.50 15.19
CA TYR A 206 -5.04 -2.64 14.23
C TYR A 206 -3.74 -3.23 13.69
N ALA A 207 -3.10 -4.13 14.46
CA ALA A 207 -1.94 -4.88 14.00
C ALA A 207 -1.98 -6.31 14.53
N ILE A 208 -1.51 -7.23 13.71
CA ILE A 208 -1.29 -8.63 14.09
C ILE A 208 0.09 -9.01 13.58
N PHE A 209 0.90 -9.60 14.43
CA PHE A 209 2.28 -9.92 14.13
C PHE A 209 2.65 -11.31 14.63
N LYS A 210 3.32 -12.09 13.80
CA LYS A 210 3.91 -13.37 14.16
C LYS A 210 5.40 -13.20 14.36
N ASP A 211 5.87 -13.41 15.61
CA ASP A 211 7.29 -13.29 15.89
C ASP A 211 8.07 -14.56 15.49
N ARG A 212 9.40 -14.47 15.53
CA ARG A 212 10.31 -15.59 15.16
C ARG A 212 10.25 -16.79 16.11
N SER A 213 9.59 -16.63 17.27
CA SER A 213 9.30 -17.72 18.20
C SER A 213 7.91 -18.31 18.00
N ASP A 214 7.29 -18.04 16.83
CA ASP A 214 5.98 -18.55 16.44
C ASP A 214 4.80 -18.07 17.30
N ARG A 215 4.98 -16.94 18.02
CA ARG A 215 3.94 -16.33 18.85
C ARG A 215 3.17 -15.30 18.03
N ILE A 216 1.84 -15.28 18.20
CA ILE A 216 0.95 -14.30 17.56
C ILE A 216 0.62 -13.19 18.54
N TRP A 217 0.98 -11.98 18.17
CA TRP A 217 0.71 -10.75 18.90
C TRP A 217 -0.42 -10.01 18.21
N VAL A 218 -1.43 -9.62 18.98
CA VAL A 218 -2.60 -8.89 18.50
C VAL A 218 -2.67 -7.54 19.18
N ALA A 219 -2.47 -6.48 18.43
CA ALA A 219 -2.62 -5.12 18.90
C ALA A 219 -4.06 -4.65 18.76
N SER A 220 -4.61 -4.12 19.82
CA SER A 220 -5.96 -3.57 19.89
C SER A 220 -5.95 -2.09 20.28
N MET A 221 -7.12 -1.48 20.32
CA MET A 221 -7.29 -0.11 20.78
C MET A 221 -6.79 0.07 22.24
N ASN A 222 -6.93 -0.95 23.08
CA ASN A 222 -6.66 -0.88 24.53
C ASN A 222 -5.30 -1.43 24.93
N GLY A 223 -4.57 -2.08 24.02
CA GLY A 223 -3.27 -2.68 24.34
C GLY A 223 -2.94 -3.90 23.48
N ILE A 224 -2.10 -4.75 24.01
CA ILE A 224 -1.55 -5.92 23.30
C ILE A 224 -2.08 -7.21 23.92
N ASN A 225 -2.41 -8.16 23.06
CA ASN A 225 -2.78 -9.51 23.41
C ASN A 225 -1.78 -10.50 22.81
N LEU A 226 -1.38 -11.48 23.58
CA LEU A 226 -0.60 -12.62 23.10
C LEU A 226 -1.53 -13.84 22.96
N TYR A 227 -1.58 -14.43 21.78
CA TYR A 227 -2.38 -15.63 21.55
C TYR A 227 -1.73 -16.85 22.21
N ASN A 228 -2.50 -17.52 23.06
CA ASN A 228 -2.13 -18.79 23.68
C ASN A 228 -2.65 -19.95 22.82
N ARG A 229 -1.72 -20.62 22.11
CA ARG A 229 -2.06 -21.71 21.17
C ARG A 229 -2.61 -22.96 21.88
N GLU A 230 -2.17 -23.22 23.10
CA GLU A 230 -2.57 -24.44 23.85
C GLU A 230 -4.02 -24.35 24.32
N GLU A 231 -4.39 -23.19 24.85
CA GLU A 231 -5.72 -22.96 25.41
C GLU A 231 -6.69 -22.30 24.43
N ASP A 232 -6.19 -21.92 23.24
CA ASP A 232 -6.95 -21.26 22.19
C ASP A 232 -7.65 -19.97 22.67
N ASN A 233 -6.90 -19.15 23.42
CA ASN A 233 -7.37 -17.92 24.06
C ASN A 233 -6.27 -16.84 24.05
N PHE A 234 -6.44 -15.74 24.78
CA PHE A 234 -5.51 -14.62 24.81
C PHE A 234 -5.01 -14.29 26.20
N ILE A 235 -3.74 -13.87 26.28
CA ILE A 235 -3.11 -13.29 27.45
C ILE A 235 -2.99 -11.78 27.20
N ARG A 236 -3.65 -10.97 28.02
CA ARG A 236 -3.61 -9.51 27.93
C ARG A 236 -2.32 -8.96 28.52
N ILE A 237 -1.56 -8.18 27.76
CA ILE A 237 -0.31 -7.57 28.18
C ILE A 237 -0.59 -6.17 28.72
N LYS A 238 -0.49 -5.99 30.01
CA LYS A 238 -0.88 -4.74 30.71
C LYS A 238 0.15 -3.61 30.64
N ASN A 239 1.37 -3.90 30.18
CA ASN A 239 2.48 -2.94 30.18
C ASN A 239 2.37 -1.88 29.05
N LEU A 240 1.52 -2.10 28.09
CA LEU A 240 1.28 -1.19 26.97
C LEU A 240 -0.22 -0.91 26.87
N ASP A 241 -0.64 0.19 27.44
CA ASP A 241 -1.98 0.76 27.37
C ASP A 241 -1.98 1.89 26.34
N ALA A 242 -1.95 1.52 25.07
CA ALA A 242 -1.97 2.45 23.94
C ALA A 242 -2.51 1.77 22.67
N MET A 243 -3.18 2.55 21.85
CA MET A 243 -3.52 2.11 20.51
C MET A 243 -2.24 1.85 19.70
N THR A 244 -1.98 0.58 19.46
CA THR A 244 -0.82 0.13 18.70
C THR A 244 -1.24 -0.22 17.29
N ILE A 245 -0.54 0.31 16.29
CA ILE A 245 -0.92 0.19 14.88
C ILE A 245 0.11 -0.56 14.05
N ASP A 246 1.30 -0.82 14.62
CA ASP A 246 2.32 -1.62 13.96
C ASP A 246 3.19 -2.35 14.97
N ILE A 247 3.71 -3.52 14.56
CA ILE A 247 4.60 -4.36 15.37
C ILE A 247 5.66 -4.93 14.45
N ASP A 248 6.93 -4.84 14.85
CA ASP A 248 8.05 -5.49 14.18
C ASP A 248 9.03 -6.10 15.18
N GLN A 249 9.97 -6.93 14.72
CA GLN A 249 10.92 -7.62 15.55
C GLN A 249 12.35 -7.43 15.08
N ASP A 250 13.23 -6.92 15.95
CA ASP A 250 14.64 -6.74 15.63
C ASP A 250 15.43 -8.06 15.60
N THR A 251 16.66 -8.01 15.11
CA THR A 251 17.55 -9.18 14.96
C THR A 251 17.90 -9.83 16.29
N LYS A 252 17.77 -9.11 17.43
CA LYS A 252 18.00 -9.59 18.79
C LYS A 252 16.73 -10.19 19.44
N GLY A 253 15.61 -10.22 18.69
CA GLY A 253 14.34 -10.76 19.16
C GLY A 253 13.50 -9.78 19.97
N ASN A 254 13.90 -8.52 20.12
CA ASN A 254 13.04 -7.53 20.75
C ASN A 254 11.88 -7.17 19.81
N LEU A 255 10.71 -6.95 20.40
CA LEU A 255 9.53 -6.46 19.69
C LEU A 255 9.43 -4.94 19.82
N TRP A 256 9.05 -4.32 18.72
CA TRP A 256 8.85 -2.88 18.63
C TRP A 256 7.38 -2.58 18.30
N PHE A 257 6.76 -1.71 19.08
CA PHE A 257 5.34 -1.40 19.00
C PHE A 257 5.14 0.07 18.70
N SER A 258 4.64 0.38 17.49
CA SER A 258 4.34 1.74 17.07
C SER A 258 2.97 2.17 17.60
N THR A 259 2.92 3.28 18.35
CA THR A 259 1.69 3.70 19.02
C THR A 259 1.19 5.08 18.56
N GLN A 260 -0.11 5.27 18.64
CA GLN A 260 -0.75 6.56 18.43
C GLN A 260 -0.68 7.40 19.70
N GLY A 261 0.30 8.30 19.74
CA GLY A 261 0.43 9.35 20.75
C GLY A 261 1.27 9.00 21.99
N LYS A 262 1.73 7.74 22.15
CA LYS A 262 2.61 7.34 23.28
C LYS A 262 4.03 6.95 22.87
N GLY A 263 4.44 7.23 21.63
CA GLY A 263 5.77 6.95 21.12
C GLY A 263 5.95 5.51 20.64
N LEU A 264 7.18 5.01 20.72
CA LEU A 264 7.59 3.68 20.30
C LEU A 264 8.05 2.86 21.50
N PHE A 265 7.44 1.69 21.67
CA PHE A 265 7.79 0.79 22.76
C PHE A 265 8.68 -0.35 22.23
N LYS A 266 9.71 -0.66 23.01
CA LYS A 266 10.57 -1.82 22.83
C LYS A 266 10.32 -2.81 23.96
N PHE A 267 10.11 -4.07 23.62
CA PHE A 267 9.93 -5.15 24.57
C PHE A 267 10.97 -6.24 24.35
N HIS A 268 11.68 -6.61 25.42
CA HIS A 268 12.60 -7.73 25.43
C HIS A 268 11.89 -8.97 26.00
N PRO A 269 11.48 -9.94 25.19
CA PRO A 269 10.61 -11.03 25.65
C PRO A 269 11.22 -11.93 26.71
N GLU A 270 12.50 -12.27 26.60
CA GLU A 270 13.17 -13.16 27.58
C GLU A 270 13.35 -12.50 28.94
N LYS A 271 13.66 -11.21 28.96
CA LYS A 271 13.89 -10.45 30.22
C LYS A 271 12.63 -9.82 30.78
N GLN A 272 11.54 -9.81 30.01
CA GLN A 272 10.28 -9.13 30.36
C GLN A 272 10.48 -7.61 30.60
N ILE A 273 11.41 -6.98 29.89
CA ILE A 273 11.78 -5.56 30.08
C ILE A 273 11.12 -4.74 28.97
N TRP A 274 10.43 -3.69 29.39
CA TRP A 274 9.83 -2.68 28.52
C TRP A 274 10.62 -1.39 28.57
N LYS A 275 10.80 -0.75 27.42
CA LYS A 275 11.32 0.62 27.30
C LYS A 275 10.43 1.42 26.34
N ASN A 276 10.16 2.67 26.69
CA ASN A 276 9.40 3.58 25.86
C ASN A 276 10.28 4.73 25.38
N TYR A 277 10.26 4.99 24.08
CA TYR A 277 10.90 6.13 23.43
C TYR A 277 9.82 7.14 23.07
N VAL A 278 10.03 8.39 23.47
CA VAL A 278 9.08 9.49 23.28
C VAL A 278 9.75 10.71 22.67
N HIS A 279 8.95 11.54 22.02
CA HIS A 279 9.38 12.86 21.59
C HIS A 279 9.57 13.80 22.79
N ASN A 280 10.66 14.54 22.80
CA ASN A 280 10.92 15.58 23.79
C ASN A 280 11.57 16.81 23.13
N ASN A 281 10.84 17.93 23.12
CA ASN A 281 11.30 19.18 22.50
C ASN A 281 12.55 19.81 23.14
N THR A 282 12.92 19.39 24.35
CA THR A 282 14.05 19.95 25.09
C THR A 282 15.32 19.11 25.00
N LEU A 283 15.21 17.90 24.48
CA LEU A 283 16.32 16.96 24.32
C LEU A 283 16.60 16.70 22.84
N PRO A 284 17.86 16.71 22.42
CA PRO A 284 18.24 16.19 21.10
C PRO A 284 18.04 14.66 21.04
N ASN A 285 18.04 14.12 19.86
CA ASN A 285 18.06 12.68 19.63
C ASN A 285 16.90 11.93 20.31
N THR A 286 15.69 12.44 20.10
CA THR A 286 14.43 11.78 20.49
C THR A 286 13.59 11.52 19.24
N LEU A 287 12.48 10.79 19.38
CA LEU A 287 11.52 10.65 18.26
C LEU A 287 11.05 12.03 17.77
N ALA A 288 10.80 12.16 16.49
CA ALA A 288 10.28 13.39 15.90
C ALA A 288 8.83 13.69 16.32
N ASN A 289 8.06 12.65 16.69
CA ASN A 289 6.69 12.78 17.20
C ASN A 289 6.29 11.52 18.00
N ASN A 290 5.35 11.68 18.95
CA ASN A 290 4.79 10.55 19.70
C ASN A 290 3.73 9.75 18.94
N GLN A 291 3.22 10.27 17.84
CA GLN A 291 2.44 9.49 16.88
C GLN A 291 3.40 8.78 15.94
N VAL A 292 3.60 7.49 16.19
CA VAL A 292 4.45 6.60 15.38
C VAL A 292 3.54 5.74 14.52
N ASN A 293 3.60 5.94 13.21
CA ASN A 293 2.73 5.25 12.26
C ASN A 293 3.23 3.85 11.89
N CYS A 294 4.54 3.68 11.83
CA CYS A 294 5.19 2.43 11.42
C CYS A 294 6.58 2.31 12.02
N CYS A 295 7.07 1.10 12.15
CA CYS A 295 8.50 0.82 12.29
C CYS A 295 8.93 -0.24 11.29
N LEU A 296 10.19 -0.19 10.89
CA LEU A 296 10.82 -1.16 10.00
C LEU A 296 12.17 -1.55 10.58
N ILE A 297 12.43 -2.84 10.66
CA ILE A 297 13.78 -3.37 10.83
C ILE A 297 14.26 -3.81 9.45
N ASP A 298 15.22 -3.08 8.90
CA ASP A 298 15.72 -3.33 7.55
C ASP A 298 16.62 -4.57 7.47
N SER A 299 17.05 -4.91 6.27
CA SER A 299 17.90 -6.09 6.00
C SER A 299 19.27 -6.03 6.67
N HIS A 300 19.74 -4.85 7.09
CA HIS A 300 20.98 -4.65 7.86
C HIS A 300 20.74 -4.69 9.38
N GLY A 301 19.49 -4.80 9.82
CA GLY A 301 19.10 -4.75 11.23
C GLY A 301 19.04 -3.34 11.79
N GLU A 302 19.04 -2.32 10.95
CA GLU A 302 18.78 -0.94 11.35
C GLU A 302 17.28 -0.74 11.60
N ILE A 303 16.95 0.09 12.59
CA ILE A 303 15.57 0.29 13.03
C ILE A 303 15.13 1.70 12.65
N TRP A 304 14.07 1.76 11.89
CA TRP A 304 13.47 2.98 11.39
C TRP A 304 12.08 3.18 11.98
N ALA A 305 11.75 4.41 12.33
CA ALA A 305 10.43 4.79 12.82
C ALA A 305 9.85 5.92 11.97
N GLY A 306 8.72 5.65 11.33
CA GLY A 306 7.93 6.64 10.62
C GLY A 306 6.95 7.31 11.56
N THR A 307 7.10 8.61 11.76
CA THR A 307 6.26 9.39 12.66
C THR A 307 5.40 10.39 11.89
N MET A 308 4.44 11.01 12.58
CA MET A 308 3.65 12.09 12.00
C MET A 308 4.50 13.32 11.60
N ASN A 309 5.74 13.44 12.11
CA ASN A 309 6.59 14.61 11.88
C ASN A 309 8.04 14.27 11.47
N GLY A 310 8.25 13.14 10.83
CA GLY A 310 9.54 12.77 10.26
C GLY A 310 9.88 11.29 10.35
N LEU A 311 10.92 10.93 9.61
CA LEU A 311 11.59 9.64 9.68
C LEU A 311 12.65 9.71 10.78
N CYS A 312 12.68 8.71 11.65
CA CYS A 312 13.69 8.56 12.67
C CYS A 312 14.47 7.26 12.49
N LYS A 313 15.76 7.29 12.81
CA LYS A 313 16.63 6.13 12.85
C LYS A 313 17.07 5.87 14.29
N TYR A 314 17.05 4.61 14.71
CA TYR A 314 17.53 4.22 16.03
C TYR A 314 19.05 4.15 16.06
N ASN A 315 19.64 4.86 17.03
CA ASN A 315 21.05 4.75 17.35
C ASN A 315 21.23 3.70 18.45
N ILE A 316 21.84 2.57 18.11
CA ILE A 316 21.99 1.44 19.03
C ILE A 316 23.02 1.70 20.14
N GLU A 317 24.03 2.53 19.87
CA GLU A 317 25.10 2.84 20.83
C GLU A 317 24.60 3.78 21.92
N GLU A 318 23.84 4.79 21.53
CA GLU A 318 23.27 5.81 22.41
C GLU A 318 21.90 5.42 22.97
N ASP A 319 21.30 4.35 22.44
CA ASP A 319 19.95 3.87 22.79
C ASP A 319 18.89 4.97 22.71
N ASN A 320 18.90 5.72 21.61
CA ASN A 320 18.02 6.86 21.31
C ASN A 320 17.64 6.90 19.82
N PHE A 321 16.91 7.94 19.40
CA PHE A 321 16.49 8.13 18.00
C PHE A 321 17.02 9.44 17.45
N GLU A 322 17.49 9.41 16.20
CA GLU A 322 17.88 10.57 15.41
C GLU A 322 16.85 10.83 14.32
N THR A 323 16.43 12.08 14.16
CA THR A 323 15.54 12.48 13.06
C THR A 323 16.37 12.65 11.78
N ILE A 324 15.95 11.99 10.71
CA ILE A 324 16.57 12.11 9.40
C ILE A 324 16.05 13.36 8.69
N PRO A 325 16.94 14.29 8.30
CA PRO A 325 16.51 15.46 7.54
C PRO A 325 16.13 15.05 6.12
N LEU A 326 14.87 15.23 5.75
CA LEU A 326 14.34 14.96 4.42
C LEU A 326 13.71 16.24 3.83
N GLU A 327 14.07 16.56 2.60
CA GLU A 327 13.45 17.66 1.85
C GLU A 327 12.25 17.12 1.05
N ILE A 328 11.12 16.93 1.73
CA ILE A 328 9.92 16.31 1.18
C ILE A 328 8.66 17.13 1.48
N PRO A 329 7.61 17.05 0.62
CA PRO A 329 6.38 17.85 0.77
C PRO A 329 5.56 17.56 2.02
N SER A 330 5.72 16.39 2.62
CA SER A 330 5.07 15.98 3.87
C SER A 330 5.98 15.13 4.72
N HIS A 331 6.13 15.51 5.98
CA HIS A 331 6.90 14.76 6.97
C HIS A 331 6.04 13.71 7.72
N ASN A 332 4.77 13.59 7.40
CA ASN A 332 3.94 12.51 7.94
C ASN A 332 4.26 11.21 7.17
N ILE A 333 5.17 10.41 7.75
CA ILE A 333 5.57 9.11 7.19
C ILE A 333 4.51 8.08 7.58
N CYS A 334 3.82 7.53 6.60
CA CYS A 334 2.72 6.60 6.81
C CYS A 334 3.20 5.14 6.81
N SER A 335 4.13 4.77 5.92
CA SER A 335 4.71 3.42 5.84
C SER A 335 6.16 3.51 5.38
N ILE A 336 6.96 2.52 5.76
CA ILE A 336 8.35 2.35 5.34
C ILE A 336 8.50 0.94 4.77
N ILE A 337 9.01 0.83 3.56
CA ILE A 337 9.25 -0.45 2.88
C ILE A 337 10.68 -0.44 2.37
N GLU A 338 11.43 -1.51 2.60
CA GLU A 338 12.77 -1.68 2.04
C GLU A 338 12.72 -2.48 0.73
N ASP A 339 13.44 -1.99 -0.27
CA ASP A 339 13.78 -2.71 -1.49
C ASP A 339 15.23 -2.44 -1.86
N GLN A 340 16.11 -3.45 -1.77
CA GLN A 340 17.53 -3.38 -2.12
C GLN A 340 18.25 -2.15 -1.52
N HIS A 341 18.06 -1.92 -0.21
CA HIS A 341 18.61 -0.79 0.57
C HIS A 341 18.00 0.58 0.25
N ILE A 342 17.00 0.63 -0.60
CA ILE A 342 16.19 1.80 -0.84
C ILE A 342 15.02 1.75 0.13
N LEU A 343 14.76 2.84 0.82
CA LEU A 343 13.56 2.98 1.63
C LEU A 343 12.48 3.71 0.82
N TRP A 344 11.37 3.03 0.61
CA TRP A 344 10.17 3.61 0.07
C TRP A 344 9.29 4.10 1.21
N LEU A 345 9.07 5.41 1.26
CA LEU A 345 8.29 6.06 2.31
C LEU A 345 6.97 6.54 1.71
N THR A 346 5.86 5.97 2.15
CA THR A 346 4.56 6.55 1.82
C THR A 346 4.27 7.72 2.75
N THR A 347 3.70 8.79 2.21
CA THR A 347 3.38 10.00 2.98
C THR A 347 1.95 10.48 2.71
N THR A 348 1.54 11.55 3.35
CA THR A 348 0.26 12.22 3.02
C THR A 348 0.35 13.15 1.81
N LYS A 349 1.53 13.27 1.15
CA LYS A 349 1.74 14.07 -0.06
C LYS A 349 2.73 13.42 -1.02
N GLY A 350 2.50 12.14 -1.33
CA GLY A 350 3.25 11.39 -2.31
C GLY A 350 4.04 10.22 -1.73
N LEU A 351 4.68 9.49 -2.63
CA LEU A 351 5.60 8.40 -2.38
C LEU A 351 7.03 8.92 -2.49
N VAL A 352 7.88 8.59 -1.52
CA VAL A 352 9.27 9.03 -1.48
C VAL A 352 10.18 7.82 -1.62
N ARG A 353 11.07 7.87 -2.59
CA ARG A 353 12.21 6.96 -2.72
C ARG A 353 13.40 7.60 -2.00
N TYR A 354 13.82 7.03 -0.90
CA TYR A 354 14.93 7.52 -0.09
C TYR A 354 16.09 6.54 -0.12
N ILE A 355 17.28 7.03 -0.46
CA ILE A 355 18.54 6.28 -0.37
C ILE A 355 19.36 6.91 0.74
N PRO A 356 19.63 6.19 1.84
CA PRO A 356 20.45 6.71 2.92
C PRO A 356 21.83 7.19 2.44
N GLY A 357 22.15 8.48 2.72
CA GLY A 357 23.40 9.10 2.29
C GLY A 357 23.40 9.72 0.89
N GLU A 358 22.41 9.45 0.03
CA GLU A 358 22.34 10.00 -1.33
C GLU A 358 21.21 11.04 -1.50
N GLY A 359 20.09 10.88 -0.80
CA GLY A 359 18.96 11.80 -0.86
C GLY A 359 17.62 11.14 -1.16
N CYS A 360 16.64 11.94 -1.60
CA CYS A 360 15.30 11.46 -1.86
C CYS A 360 14.73 11.97 -3.19
N GLN A 361 13.82 11.18 -3.76
CA GLN A 361 12.99 11.52 -4.91
C GLN A 361 11.52 11.36 -4.52
N VAL A 362 10.67 12.29 -4.93
CA VAL A 362 9.24 12.29 -4.60
C VAL A 362 8.43 11.99 -5.85
N PHE A 363 7.44 11.11 -5.72
CA PHE A 363 6.46 10.77 -6.74
C PHE A 363 5.06 11.17 -6.29
N THR A 364 4.26 11.67 -7.23
CA THR A 364 2.91 12.19 -7.01
C THR A 364 1.93 11.63 -8.06
N LYS A 365 0.69 12.08 -8.03
CA LYS A 365 -0.28 11.77 -9.10
C LYS A 365 0.20 12.17 -10.49
N SER A 366 1.00 13.23 -10.60
CA SER A 366 1.59 13.61 -11.89
C SER A 366 2.58 12.59 -12.44
N ASP A 367 3.13 11.72 -11.57
CA ASP A 367 4.04 10.65 -11.93
C ASP A 367 3.33 9.29 -12.12
N GLY A 368 2.00 9.28 -12.07
CA GLY A 368 1.18 8.09 -12.33
C GLY A 368 0.62 7.40 -11.07
N LEU A 369 0.84 7.94 -9.87
CA LEU A 369 0.18 7.43 -8.67
C LEU A 369 -1.34 7.70 -8.73
N GLN A 370 -2.12 6.79 -8.16
CA GLN A 370 -3.58 6.97 -8.03
C GLN A 370 -3.97 8.05 -7.03
N SER A 371 -3.14 8.30 -6.02
CA SER A 371 -3.33 9.29 -4.96
C SER A 371 -2.00 9.76 -4.41
N ASP A 372 -1.95 11.00 -3.91
CA ASP A 372 -0.82 11.51 -3.13
C ASP A 372 -0.93 11.14 -1.64
N GLN A 373 -2.11 10.67 -1.19
CA GLN A 373 -2.36 10.31 0.19
C GLN A 373 -2.32 8.80 0.40
N PHE A 374 -1.51 8.37 1.37
CA PHE A 374 -1.39 6.99 1.79
C PHE A 374 -1.80 6.83 3.25
N LEU A 375 -2.32 5.64 3.58
CA LEU A 375 -2.64 5.27 4.96
C LEU A 375 -1.43 4.66 5.68
N PRO A 376 -1.41 4.70 7.02
CA PRO A 376 -0.38 4.01 7.80
C PRO A 376 -0.30 2.51 7.47
N ASN A 377 0.93 2.04 7.28
CA ASN A 377 1.26 0.63 7.00
C ASN A 377 0.61 0.02 5.74
N ALA A 378 0.14 0.85 4.82
CA ALA A 378 -0.42 0.42 3.54
C ALA A 378 0.67 0.18 2.50
N GLY A 379 1.49 -0.84 2.70
CA GLY A 379 2.54 -1.21 1.76
C GLY A 379 3.10 -2.61 2.03
N ILE A 380 3.64 -3.22 0.98
CA ILE A 380 4.31 -4.52 1.00
C ILE A 380 5.41 -4.54 -0.07
N ASN A 381 6.51 -5.25 0.20
CA ASN A 381 7.43 -5.70 -0.83
C ASN A 381 7.06 -7.15 -1.15
N ALA A 382 6.41 -7.38 -2.28
CA ALA A 382 5.95 -8.70 -2.67
C ALA A 382 7.10 -9.55 -3.24
N SER A 383 6.98 -10.87 -3.15
CA SER A 383 8.02 -11.82 -3.58
C SER A 383 8.32 -11.77 -5.08
N ASP A 384 7.40 -11.21 -5.89
CA ASP A 384 7.57 -10.99 -7.34
C ASP A 384 8.29 -9.66 -7.67
N GLY A 385 8.71 -8.91 -6.65
CA GLY A 385 9.43 -7.63 -6.79
C GLY A 385 8.54 -6.43 -7.07
N LYS A 386 7.26 -6.52 -6.77
CA LYS A 386 6.29 -5.42 -6.89
C LYS A 386 5.93 -4.82 -5.57
#